data_484d876de3f3d7bf49eb8b18d1dfefb6
#
_entry.id   484d876de3f3d7bf49eb8b18d1dfefb6
#
_cell.length_a   1.000
_cell.length_b   1.000
_cell.length_c   1.000
_cell.angle_alpha   90.00
_cell.angle_beta   90.00
_cell.angle_gamma   90.00
#
_symmetry.space_group_name_H-M   'P 1'
#
loop_
_entity.id
_entity.type
_entity.pdbx_description
1 polymer ?
#
loop_
_entity_poly.entity_id
_entity_poly.type
_entity_poly.pdbx_seq_one_letter_code
_entity_poly.pdbx_strand_id
1 'polypeptide(L)'
;SDQYVDGSIDTAHIGDDQVTGAKIENAVTIATSATSPLVVATTSARITQVAITSSSAAVAWDSVAAANAYHVTTENTTFSAPSNSVEGAVISVELAQGGTARTIAWNTVFEFAASTAPVVTATANKTDIFTFRYNGSVWQEIGRVQNLAQT
;
A
#
# COMPACT_ATOMS: atom_id res chain seq x y z
N SER A 1 -3.19 43.51 -10.70
CA SER A 1 -4.25 42.74 -11.34
C SER A 1 -5.09 42.00 -10.32
N ASP A 2 -5.85 42.75 -9.55
CA ASP A 2 -6.70 42.26 -8.48
C ASP A 2 -8.12 42.02 -8.99
N GLN A 3 -8.19 41.37 -10.16
CA GLN A 3 -9.40 41.16 -10.94
C GLN A 3 -10.27 40.02 -10.43
N TYR A 4 -9.71 39.18 -9.55
CA TYR A 4 -10.42 38.01 -9.04
C TYR A 4 -10.58 38.15 -7.51
N VAL A 5 -11.82 38.39 -7.09
CA VAL A 5 -12.20 38.31 -5.68
C VAL A 5 -12.56 36.87 -5.33
N ASP A 6 -12.42 36.51 -4.07
CA ASP A 6 -12.78 35.16 -3.59
C ASP A 6 -14.22 34.82 -3.98
N GLY A 7 -14.42 33.66 -4.60
CA GLY A 7 -15.71 33.19 -5.10
C GLY A 7 -16.15 33.78 -6.43
N SER A 8 -15.34 34.64 -7.10
CA SER A 8 -15.69 35.21 -8.42
C SER A 8 -15.49 34.25 -9.59
N ILE A 9 -14.78 33.15 -9.39
CA ILE A 9 -14.59 32.12 -10.41
C ILE A 9 -15.49 30.94 -10.09
N ASP A 10 -16.51 30.76 -10.86
CA ASP A 10 -17.44 29.63 -10.80
C ASP A 10 -17.32 28.73 -12.06
N THR A 11 -18.14 27.72 -12.15
CA THR A 11 -18.14 26.77 -13.28
C THR A 11 -18.42 27.42 -14.61
N ALA A 12 -19.11 28.55 -14.64
CA ALA A 12 -19.39 29.28 -15.90
C ALA A 12 -18.15 30.01 -16.42
N HIS A 13 -17.17 30.29 -15.56
CA HIS A 13 -15.92 30.95 -15.93
C HIS A 13 -14.81 29.97 -16.36
N ILE A 14 -15.01 28.68 -16.11
CA ILE A 14 -14.08 27.64 -16.53
C ILE A 14 -14.75 26.77 -17.58
N GLY A 15 -14.48 27.07 -18.84
CA GLY A 15 -14.97 26.24 -19.96
C GLY A 15 -14.30 24.87 -19.97
N ASP A 16 -14.89 23.97 -20.75
CA ASP A 16 -14.35 22.62 -20.94
C ASP A 16 -12.89 22.70 -21.44
N ASP A 17 -12.03 21.79 -20.95
CA ASP A 17 -10.62 21.69 -21.29
C ASP A 17 -9.74 22.91 -20.93
N GLN A 18 -10.25 23.89 -20.17
CA GLN A 18 -9.47 25.06 -19.78
C GLN A 18 -8.44 24.78 -18.67
N VAL A 19 -8.69 23.79 -17.81
CA VAL A 19 -7.73 23.34 -16.78
C VAL A 19 -6.97 22.14 -17.30
N THR A 20 -5.82 22.39 -17.90
CA THR A 20 -4.95 21.34 -18.46
C THR A 20 -3.92 20.86 -17.41
N GLY A 21 -3.30 19.72 -17.64
CA GLY A 21 -2.27 19.19 -16.74
C GLY A 21 -1.13 20.16 -16.44
N ALA A 22 -0.79 21.06 -17.37
CA ALA A 22 0.23 22.10 -17.15
C ALA A 22 -0.20 23.22 -16.18
N LYS A 23 -1.50 23.31 -15.85
CA LYS A 23 -2.06 24.28 -14.91
C LYS A 23 -2.37 23.68 -13.54
N ILE A 24 -2.10 22.38 -13.38
CA ILE A 24 -2.34 21.63 -12.14
C ILE A 24 -0.98 21.29 -11.54
N GLU A 25 -0.76 21.62 -10.29
CA GLU A 25 0.46 21.22 -9.57
C GLU A 25 0.61 19.70 -9.49
N ASN A 26 1.86 19.22 -9.37
CA ASN A 26 2.19 17.81 -9.30
C ASN A 26 1.60 17.07 -8.09
N ALA A 27 1.15 17.79 -7.06
CA ALA A 27 0.53 17.24 -5.87
C ALA A 27 -0.88 17.82 -5.69
N VAL A 28 -1.83 17.37 -6.50
CA VAL A 28 -3.23 17.78 -6.39
C VAL A 28 -3.96 16.85 -5.43
N THR A 29 -4.46 17.40 -4.33
CA THR A 29 -5.42 16.71 -3.49
C THR A 29 -6.83 17.04 -3.97
N ILE A 30 -7.51 16.07 -4.56
CA ILE A 30 -8.91 16.21 -4.94
C ILE A 30 -9.77 15.67 -3.80
N ALA A 31 -10.33 16.58 -3.01
CA ALA A 31 -11.33 16.21 -2.01
C ALA A 31 -12.66 15.96 -2.72
N THR A 32 -13.01 14.70 -2.92
CA THR A 32 -14.32 14.32 -3.45
C THR A 32 -15.29 14.08 -2.31
N SER A 33 -16.57 14.46 -2.48
CA SER A 33 -17.61 14.00 -1.57
C SER A 33 -17.78 12.49 -1.73
N ALA A 34 -18.29 11.81 -0.72
CA ALA A 34 -18.50 10.36 -0.72
C ALA A 34 -19.37 9.84 -1.90
N THR A 35 -20.07 10.72 -2.58
CA THR A 35 -20.96 10.41 -3.71
C THR A 35 -20.31 10.63 -5.09
N SER A 36 -19.11 11.19 -5.13
CA SER A 36 -18.41 11.48 -6.40
C SER A 36 -17.20 10.57 -6.56
N PRO A 37 -17.26 9.54 -7.42
CA PRO A 37 -16.09 8.72 -7.68
C PRO A 37 -15.00 9.54 -8.37
N LEU A 38 -13.77 9.45 -7.89
CA LEU A 38 -12.61 9.95 -8.61
C LEU A 38 -12.32 9.01 -9.79
N VAL A 39 -12.58 9.48 -11.00
CA VAL A 39 -12.19 8.76 -12.21
C VAL A 39 -10.82 9.25 -12.65
N VAL A 40 -9.80 8.44 -12.52
CA VAL A 40 -8.49 8.68 -13.10
C VAL A 40 -8.40 7.91 -14.41
N ALA A 41 -8.59 8.60 -15.54
CA ALA A 41 -8.38 8.02 -16.85
C ALA A 41 -6.89 8.00 -17.17
N THR A 42 -6.24 6.87 -16.96
CA THR A 42 -4.84 6.65 -17.32
C THR A 42 -4.71 5.38 -18.16
N THR A 43 -3.69 5.29 -18.96
CA THR A 43 -3.34 4.02 -19.65
C THR A 43 -2.91 2.94 -18.67
N SER A 44 -2.48 3.32 -17.47
CA SER A 44 -2.18 2.39 -16.37
C SER A 44 -2.34 3.10 -15.02
N ALA A 45 -3.05 2.47 -14.09
CA ALA A 45 -3.05 2.85 -12.68
C ALA A 45 -2.18 1.84 -11.91
N ARG A 46 -1.23 2.34 -11.11
CA ARG A 46 -0.35 1.50 -10.29
C ARG A 46 -0.14 2.13 -8.92
N ILE A 47 -0.03 1.29 -7.91
CA ILE A 47 0.52 1.68 -6.61
C ILE A 47 2.00 1.32 -6.65
N THR A 48 2.88 2.30 -6.50
CA THR A 48 4.33 2.09 -6.51
C THR A 48 4.72 1.12 -5.40
N GLN A 49 5.56 0.14 -5.73
CA GLN A 49 6.11 -0.78 -4.75
C GLN A 49 7.20 -0.07 -3.92
N VAL A 50 7.10 -0.17 -2.60
CA VAL A 50 7.96 0.53 -1.64
C VAL A 50 8.71 -0.49 -0.79
N ALA A 51 10.03 -0.30 -0.66
CA ALA A 51 10.86 -1.13 0.21
C ALA A 51 10.51 -0.89 1.69
N ILE A 52 10.29 -1.96 2.43
CA ILE A 52 10.24 -1.96 3.89
C ILE A 52 11.36 -2.86 4.42
N THR A 53 12.08 -2.39 5.41
CA THR A 53 13.27 -3.08 5.93
C THR A 53 13.08 -3.52 7.37
N SER A 54 13.75 -4.59 7.77
CA SER A 54 13.80 -4.99 9.18
C SER A 54 14.91 -4.25 9.92
N SER A 55 14.66 -4.02 11.20
CA SER A 55 15.63 -3.51 12.16
C SER A 55 15.33 -4.12 13.52
N SER A 56 16.34 -4.65 14.18
CA SER A 56 16.18 -5.31 15.49
C SER A 56 15.10 -6.40 15.48
N ALA A 57 15.13 -7.24 14.46
CA ALA A 57 14.20 -8.35 14.24
C ALA A 57 12.70 -7.91 14.09
N ALA A 58 12.44 -6.69 13.68
CA ALA A 58 11.11 -6.19 13.44
C ALA A 58 11.01 -5.44 12.09
N VAL A 59 9.91 -5.61 11.39
CA VAL A 59 9.54 -4.80 10.23
C VAL A 59 8.45 -3.83 10.65
N ALA A 60 8.74 -2.52 10.56
CA ALA A 60 7.73 -1.48 10.67
C ALA A 60 7.09 -1.27 9.29
N TRP A 61 5.76 -1.31 9.24
CA TRP A 61 5.01 -1.15 7.99
C TRP A 61 4.01 0.01 8.12
N ASP A 62 4.21 1.06 7.36
CA ASP A 62 3.24 2.15 7.24
C ASP A 62 2.28 1.82 6.09
N SER A 63 1.01 1.59 6.42
CA SER A 63 0.00 1.14 5.46
C SER A 63 -0.37 2.20 4.41
N VAL A 64 -0.12 3.47 4.69
CA VAL A 64 -0.35 4.58 3.75
C VAL A 64 0.86 4.78 2.86
N ALA A 65 2.06 4.83 3.44
CA ALA A 65 3.29 5.09 2.69
C ALA A 65 3.73 3.91 1.81
N ALA A 66 3.39 2.67 2.21
CA ALA A 66 3.81 1.43 1.56
C ALA A 66 2.64 0.45 1.39
N ALA A 67 1.51 0.90 0.82
CA ALA A 67 0.36 0.03 0.56
C ALA A 67 0.73 -1.17 -0.34
N ASN A 68 1.65 -0.99 -1.27
CA ASN A 68 2.29 -2.05 -2.04
C ASN A 68 3.76 -2.12 -1.62
N ALA A 69 4.10 -3.06 -0.74
CA ALA A 69 5.42 -3.17 -0.14
C ALA A 69 6.23 -4.34 -0.72
N TYR A 70 7.56 -4.25 -0.57
CA TYR A 70 8.43 -5.43 -0.67
C TYR A 70 9.44 -5.44 0.47
N HIS A 71 9.79 -6.64 0.91
CA HIS A 71 10.79 -6.89 1.94
C HIS A 71 11.75 -7.98 1.51
N VAL A 72 13.04 -7.67 1.44
CA VAL A 72 14.09 -8.67 1.26
C VAL A 72 14.61 -9.06 2.64
N THR A 73 14.52 -10.35 2.98
CA THR A 73 14.88 -10.82 4.31
C THR A 73 16.39 -10.76 4.53
N THR A 74 16.80 -10.14 5.63
CA THR A 74 18.22 -10.07 6.08
C THR A 74 18.42 -10.76 7.43
N GLU A 75 17.37 -10.88 8.22
CA GLU A 75 17.33 -11.48 9.56
C GLU A 75 16.00 -12.20 9.79
N ASN A 76 15.92 -13.04 10.84
CA ASN A 76 14.63 -13.54 11.31
C ASN A 76 13.86 -12.36 11.90
N THR A 77 12.61 -12.17 11.48
CA THR A 77 11.90 -10.94 11.83
C THR A 77 10.41 -11.16 12.06
N THR A 78 9.80 -10.19 12.75
CA THR A 78 8.36 -10.13 12.97
C THR A 78 7.80 -8.90 12.27
N PHE A 79 6.77 -9.07 11.47
CA PHE A 79 5.99 -7.94 10.96
C PHE A 79 5.20 -7.31 12.10
N SER A 80 5.51 -6.06 12.42
CA SER A 80 4.81 -5.27 13.43
C SER A 80 3.40 -4.92 12.99
N ALA A 81 2.55 -4.48 13.91
CA ALA A 81 1.25 -3.91 13.54
C ALA A 81 1.45 -2.73 12.58
N PRO A 82 0.80 -2.70 11.41
CA PRO A 82 0.91 -1.58 10.50
C PRO A 82 0.41 -0.27 11.13
N SER A 83 1.20 0.79 10.95
CA SER A 83 0.79 2.14 11.33
C SER A 83 -0.12 2.78 10.28
N ASN A 84 -0.79 3.87 10.65
CA ASN A 84 -1.68 4.66 9.79
C ASN A 84 -2.81 3.85 9.14
N SER A 85 -3.28 2.81 9.84
CA SER A 85 -4.32 1.91 9.34
C SER A 85 -5.67 2.63 9.21
N VAL A 86 -6.30 2.55 8.05
CA VAL A 86 -7.62 3.12 7.75
C VAL A 86 -8.55 2.00 7.34
N GLU A 87 -9.77 1.97 7.90
CA GLU A 87 -10.78 0.95 7.56
C GLU A 87 -11.03 0.89 6.05
N GLY A 88 -11.06 -0.31 5.51
CA GLY A 88 -11.20 -0.57 4.08
C GLY A 88 -9.88 -0.55 3.30
N ALA A 89 -8.75 -0.13 3.91
CA ALA A 89 -7.45 -0.16 3.25
C ALA A 89 -7.05 -1.59 2.86
N VAL A 90 -6.41 -1.72 1.72
CA VAL A 90 -5.80 -2.96 1.24
C VAL A 90 -4.30 -2.74 1.10
N ILE A 91 -3.51 -3.64 1.67
CA ILE A 91 -2.05 -3.64 1.56
C ILE A 91 -1.55 -4.98 1.04
N SER A 92 -0.42 -4.95 0.35
CA SER A 92 0.25 -6.15 -0.17
C SER A 92 1.73 -6.10 0.14
N VAL A 93 2.33 -7.24 0.44
CA VAL A 93 3.77 -7.34 0.61
C VAL A 93 4.33 -8.53 -0.16
N GLU A 94 5.37 -8.27 -0.92
CA GLU A 94 6.26 -9.26 -1.50
C GLU A 94 7.39 -9.55 -0.51
N LEU A 95 7.51 -10.81 -0.08
CA LEU A 95 8.56 -11.29 0.83
C LEU A 95 9.57 -12.09 0.04
N ALA A 96 10.71 -11.50 -0.25
CA ALA A 96 11.79 -12.15 -0.96
C ALA A 96 12.83 -12.70 0.02
N GLN A 97 13.08 -14.00 0.00
CA GLN A 97 14.18 -14.60 0.75
C GLN A 97 15.52 -14.22 0.11
N GLY A 98 16.45 -13.73 0.91
CA GLY A 98 17.82 -13.52 0.47
C GLY A 98 18.59 -14.83 0.24
N GLY A 99 19.90 -14.76 0.05
CA GLY A 99 20.78 -15.93 -0.09
C GLY A 99 20.82 -16.86 1.14
N THR A 100 20.31 -16.39 2.28
CA THR A 100 20.10 -17.19 3.50
C THR A 100 18.65 -17.10 3.90
N ALA A 101 17.96 -18.22 3.94
CA ALA A 101 16.55 -18.28 4.33
C ALA A 101 16.34 -17.80 5.78
N ARG A 102 15.28 -17.04 6.00
CA ARG A 102 14.92 -16.47 7.29
C ARG A 102 13.49 -16.81 7.65
N THR A 103 13.21 -16.84 8.94
CA THR A 103 11.85 -17.03 9.45
C THR A 103 11.15 -15.70 9.62
N ILE A 104 9.87 -15.69 9.28
CA ILE A 104 8.99 -14.52 9.41
C ILE A 104 7.86 -14.88 10.37
N ALA A 105 7.64 -14.02 11.35
CA ALA A 105 6.49 -14.06 12.24
C ALA A 105 5.58 -12.86 11.97
N TRP A 106 4.33 -12.96 12.41
CA TRP A 106 3.31 -11.94 12.23
C TRP A 106 2.80 -11.43 13.57
N ASN A 107 2.60 -10.13 13.69
CA ASN A 107 1.91 -9.56 14.85
C ASN A 107 0.46 -10.11 14.90
N THR A 108 -0.10 -10.16 16.09
CA THR A 108 -1.46 -10.68 16.33
C THR A 108 -2.56 -9.85 15.66
N VAL A 109 -2.27 -8.64 15.19
CA VAL A 109 -3.19 -7.82 14.42
C VAL A 109 -3.46 -8.39 13.01
N PHE A 110 -2.62 -9.31 12.52
CA PHE A 110 -2.84 -10.02 11.27
C PHE A 110 -3.69 -11.27 11.55
N GLU A 111 -4.83 -11.34 10.90
CA GLU A 111 -5.80 -12.42 11.04
C GLU A 111 -5.73 -13.35 9.83
N PHE A 112 -5.57 -14.64 10.11
CA PHE A 112 -5.40 -15.68 9.10
C PHE A 112 -6.50 -16.72 9.20
N ALA A 113 -6.72 -17.49 8.14
CA ALA A 113 -7.69 -18.58 8.11
C ALA A 113 -7.41 -19.58 9.24
N ALA A 114 -8.47 -20.03 9.91
CA ALA A 114 -8.42 -20.94 11.07
C ALA A 114 -7.49 -20.43 12.21
N SER A 115 -7.36 -19.11 12.34
CA SER A 115 -6.48 -18.45 13.34
C SER A 115 -5.03 -18.98 13.33
N THR A 116 -4.56 -19.44 12.17
CA THR A 116 -3.23 -20.03 12.02
C THR A 116 -2.40 -19.21 11.02
N ALA A 117 -1.36 -18.55 11.53
CA ALA A 117 -0.45 -17.81 10.67
C ALA A 117 0.30 -18.76 9.72
N PRO A 118 0.45 -18.40 8.45
CA PRO A 118 1.17 -19.22 7.50
C PRO A 118 2.66 -19.26 7.82
N VAL A 119 3.27 -20.42 7.56
CA VAL A 119 4.72 -20.51 7.52
C VAL A 119 5.19 -19.91 6.20
N VAL A 120 5.94 -18.82 6.27
CA VAL A 120 6.58 -18.21 5.10
C VAL A 120 7.62 -19.15 4.53
N THR A 121 7.73 -19.23 3.21
CA THR A 121 8.70 -20.10 2.54
C THR A 121 10.12 -19.78 3.01
N ALA A 122 10.71 -20.70 3.77
CA ALA A 122 12.06 -20.57 4.32
C ALA A 122 13.09 -21.28 3.42
N THR A 123 13.14 -20.85 2.15
CA THR A 123 14.08 -21.34 1.15
C THR A 123 14.73 -20.15 0.46
N ALA A 124 16.07 -20.15 0.38
CA ALA A 124 16.82 -19.06 -0.27
C ALA A 124 16.31 -18.82 -1.70
N ASN A 125 16.27 -17.56 -2.08
CA ASN A 125 15.86 -17.08 -3.41
C ASN A 125 14.42 -17.52 -3.80
N LYS A 126 13.52 -17.57 -2.82
CA LYS A 126 12.09 -17.76 -3.03
C LYS A 126 11.31 -16.55 -2.55
N THR A 127 10.15 -16.36 -3.14
CA THR A 127 9.29 -15.22 -2.84
C THR A 127 7.89 -15.69 -2.46
N ASP A 128 7.33 -15.06 -1.44
CA ASP A 128 5.93 -15.17 -1.07
C ASP A 128 5.25 -13.81 -1.24
N ILE A 129 3.98 -13.78 -1.58
CA ILE A 129 3.17 -12.56 -1.65
C ILE A 129 1.98 -12.75 -0.72
N PHE A 130 1.71 -11.74 0.12
CA PHE A 130 0.56 -11.69 1.02
C PHE A 130 -0.23 -10.40 0.78
N THR A 131 -1.54 -10.51 0.85
CA THR A 131 -2.45 -9.35 0.71
C THR A 131 -3.46 -9.35 1.86
N PHE A 132 -3.64 -8.17 2.46
CA PHE A 132 -4.51 -7.98 3.62
C PHE A 132 -5.47 -6.82 3.40
N ARG A 133 -6.64 -6.89 4.05
CA ARG A 133 -7.61 -5.81 4.16
C ARG A 133 -7.81 -5.45 5.63
N TYR A 134 -7.83 -4.16 5.95
CA TYR A 134 -8.12 -3.68 7.30
C TYR A 134 -9.63 -3.51 7.50
N ASN A 135 -10.17 -4.08 8.58
CA ASN A 135 -11.61 -4.01 8.91
C ASN A 135 -11.94 -2.99 10.02
N GLY A 136 -11.01 -2.12 10.36
CA GLY A 136 -11.12 -1.17 11.47
C GLY A 136 -10.48 -1.67 12.78
N SER A 137 -10.17 -2.97 12.89
CA SER A 137 -9.57 -3.57 14.08
C SER A 137 -8.36 -4.45 13.76
N VAL A 138 -8.46 -5.30 12.74
CA VAL A 138 -7.45 -6.28 12.36
C VAL A 138 -7.21 -6.29 10.86
N TRP A 139 -6.04 -6.76 10.45
CA TRP A 139 -5.66 -6.97 9.06
C TRP A 139 -5.99 -8.40 8.65
N GLN A 140 -7.06 -8.56 7.89
CA GLN A 140 -7.54 -9.86 7.41
C GLN A 140 -6.81 -10.28 6.14
N GLU A 141 -6.21 -11.45 6.14
CA GLU A 141 -5.63 -12.02 4.92
C GLU A 141 -6.73 -12.27 3.88
N ILE A 142 -6.57 -11.71 2.69
CA ILE A 142 -7.49 -11.91 1.56
C ILE A 142 -6.86 -12.72 0.42
N GLY A 143 -5.56 -12.97 0.48
CA GLY A 143 -4.87 -13.81 -0.49
C GLY A 143 -3.39 -13.94 -0.23
N ARG A 144 -2.82 -15.06 -0.70
CA ARG A 144 -1.38 -15.30 -0.73
C ARG A 144 -0.99 -16.23 -1.85
N VAL A 145 0.25 -16.06 -2.30
CA VAL A 145 0.95 -17.01 -3.16
C VAL A 145 2.32 -17.25 -2.56
N GLN A 146 2.73 -18.50 -2.45
CA GLN A 146 3.99 -18.86 -1.80
C GLN A 146 4.89 -19.68 -2.73
N ASN A 147 6.19 -19.66 -2.41
CA ASN A 147 7.22 -20.45 -3.08
C ASN A 147 7.41 -20.09 -4.57
N LEU A 148 7.25 -18.82 -4.91
CA LEU A 148 7.56 -18.31 -6.24
C LEU A 148 9.07 -18.35 -6.47
N ALA A 149 9.49 -18.65 -7.70
CA ALA A 149 10.88 -18.52 -8.10
C ALA A 149 11.24 -17.02 -8.24
N GLN A 150 12.38 -16.63 -7.68
CA GLN A 150 12.96 -15.31 -7.99
C GLN A 150 13.67 -15.42 -9.34
N THR A 151 13.38 -14.49 -10.22
CA THR A 151 14.02 -14.37 -11.55
C THR A 151 14.97 -13.18 -11.58
#